data_b9fbca2d94d122b2558e1e4f7072e790
#
_entry.id   b9fbca2d94d122b2558e1e4f7072e790
#
_cell.length_a   1.000
_cell.length_b   1.000
_cell.length_c   1.000
_cell.angle_alpha   90.00
_cell.angle_beta   90.00
_cell.angle_gamma   90.00
#
_symmetry.space_group_name_H-M   'P 1'
#
loop_
_entity.id
_entity.type
_entity.pdbx_description
1 polymer ?
#
loop_
_entity_poly.entity_id
_entity_poly.type
_entity_poly.pdbx_seq_one_letter_code
_entity_poly.pdbx_strand_id
1 'polypeptide(L)'
;NFFQSFLYSADFEIRIKNTFFAIKLVLAMKSTDIPKGNTREDIEIRRNIISRFYHEWKVQNPTQRRFNLSLKEYINIRFVSITETCTHASRSYYSTLAVLQLDAILTNAKRVSTVRTKKNNNQKFFEKIIVMQYDCVGIGIVKMTVGVRRRNHEKVQYCITAMKI
;
A
#
# COMPACT_ATOMS: atom_id res chain seq x y z
N ASN A 1 11.47 25.39 27.39
CA ASN A 1 10.06 25.09 27.63
C ASN A 1 9.87 23.59 27.86
N PHE A 2 9.80 23.19 29.13
CA PHE A 2 9.75 21.80 29.59
C PHE A 2 8.55 21.02 29.01
N PHE A 3 7.42 21.66 28.75
CA PHE A 3 6.21 21.06 28.16
C PHE A 3 6.37 20.67 26.67
N GLN A 4 7.13 21.41 25.90
CA GLN A 4 7.38 21.07 24.48
C GLN A 4 8.32 19.87 24.33
N SER A 5 9.32 19.73 25.21
CA SER A 5 10.21 18.57 25.20
C SER A 5 9.50 17.28 25.63
N PHE A 6 8.50 17.38 26.51
CA PHE A 6 7.69 16.24 26.95
C PHE A 6 6.73 15.74 25.87
N LEU A 7 6.11 16.65 25.11
CA LEU A 7 5.25 16.30 23.97
C LEU A 7 6.04 15.67 22.81
N TYR A 8 7.27 16.18 22.53
CA TYR A 8 8.15 15.57 21.54
C TYR A 8 8.64 14.16 21.93
N SER A 9 8.87 13.93 23.22
CA SER A 9 9.27 12.62 23.76
C SER A 9 8.13 11.61 23.69
N ALA A 10 6.90 12.03 24.03
CA ALA A 10 5.72 11.18 23.97
C ALA A 10 5.36 10.78 22.51
N ASP A 11 5.41 11.73 21.58
CA ASP A 11 5.20 11.45 20.16
C ASP A 11 6.29 10.54 19.55
N PHE A 12 7.52 10.70 20.00
CA PHE A 12 8.64 9.86 19.57
C PHE A 12 8.51 8.43 20.11
N GLU A 13 8.13 8.25 21.38
CA GLU A 13 7.87 6.92 21.96
C GLU A 13 6.67 6.23 21.31
N ILE A 14 5.59 6.95 21.00
CA ILE A 14 4.42 6.42 20.30
C ILE A 14 4.81 5.98 18.89
N ARG A 15 5.63 6.75 18.18
CA ARG A 15 6.16 6.39 16.86
C ARG A 15 7.02 5.13 16.91
N ILE A 16 7.91 5.02 17.88
CA ILE A 16 8.76 3.81 18.07
C ILE A 16 7.90 2.60 18.40
N LYS A 17 6.95 2.71 19.32
CA LYS A 17 6.03 1.62 19.67
C LYS A 17 5.18 1.19 18.47
N ASN A 18 4.67 2.14 17.69
CA ASN A 18 3.90 1.85 16.48
C ASN A 18 4.75 1.23 15.36
N THR A 19 5.99 1.68 15.19
CA THR A 19 6.95 1.08 14.24
C THR A 19 7.36 -0.32 14.68
N PHE A 20 7.61 -0.53 15.96
CA PHE A 20 7.92 -1.85 16.53
C PHE A 20 6.74 -2.81 16.45
N PHE A 21 5.52 -2.34 16.63
CA PHE A 21 4.31 -3.14 16.51
C PHE A 21 4.04 -3.53 15.05
N ALA A 22 4.23 -2.61 14.10
CA ALA A 22 4.15 -2.89 12.66
C ALA A 22 5.21 -3.91 12.22
N ILE A 23 6.44 -3.77 12.66
CA ILE A 23 7.52 -4.74 12.44
C ILE A 23 7.18 -6.09 13.11
N LYS A 24 6.63 -6.08 14.32
CA LYS A 24 6.22 -7.29 15.03
C LYS A 24 5.04 -7.99 14.35
N LEU A 25 4.12 -7.24 13.76
CA LEU A 25 2.98 -7.78 13.00
C LEU A 25 3.43 -8.38 11.66
N VAL A 26 4.30 -7.69 10.93
CA VAL A 26 4.94 -8.19 9.69
C VAL A 26 5.84 -9.40 10.00
N LEU A 27 6.52 -9.43 11.16
CA LEU A 27 7.30 -10.58 11.62
C LEU A 27 6.44 -11.71 12.19
N ALA A 28 5.26 -11.40 12.75
CA ALA A 28 4.31 -12.42 13.25
C ALA A 28 3.51 -13.06 12.10
N MET A 29 3.31 -12.37 10.97
CA MET A 29 2.86 -12.97 9.72
C MET A 29 4.09 -13.50 8.98
N LYS A 30 4.57 -14.67 9.43
CA LYS A 30 5.61 -15.40 8.70
C LYS A 30 5.12 -15.61 7.28
N SER A 31 5.99 -15.43 6.30
CA SER A 31 5.70 -15.76 4.89
C SER A 31 5.17 -17.18 4.69
N THR A 32 5.40 -18.06 5.69
CA THR A 32 4.89 -19.42 5.77
C THR A 32 3.36 -19.49 5.95
N ASP A 33 2.72 -18.45 6.47
CA ASP A 33 1.27 -18.43 6.73
C ASP A 33 0.46 -17.98 5.51
N ILE A 34 1.13 -17.50 4.46
CA ILE A 34 0.48 -17.05 3.23
C ILE A 34 0.48 -18.20 2.23
N PRO A 35 -0.69 -18.70 1.80
CA PRO A 35 -0.76 -19.81 0.87
C PRO A 35 -0.13 -19.44 -0.48
N LYS A 36 0.66 -20.36 -1.03
CA LYS A 36 1.33 -20.22 -2.33
C LYS A 36 0.51 -20.74 -3.51
N GLY A 37 -0.52 -21.55 -3.24
CA GLY A 37 -1.37 -22.15 -4.25
C GLY A 37 -2.27 -21.11 -4.95
N ASN A 38 -3.03 -21.58 -5.92
CA ASN A 38 -3.94 -20.76 -6.75
C ASN A 38 -5.38 -21.27 -6.69
N THR A 39 -5.72 -22.03 -5.66
CA THR A 39 -7.11 -22.43 -5.43
C THR A 39 -7.96 -21.23 -5.04
N ARG A 40 -9.27 -21.37 -5.17
CA ARG A 40 -10.21 -20.33 -4.72
C ARG A 40 -10.04 -20.01 -3.24
N GLU A 41 -9.77 -21.04 -2.43
CA GLU A 41 -9.52 -20.91 -1.00
C GLU A 41 -8.23 -20.15 -0.71
N ASP A 42 -7.13 -20.47 -1.39
CA ASP A 42 -5.87 -19.74 -1.27
C ASP A 42 -6.03 -18.25 -1.58
N ILE A 43 -6.78 -17.94 -2.65
CA ILE A 43 -7.05 -16.56 -3.06
C ILE A 43 -7.87 -15.84 -1.98
N GLU A 44 -8.87 -16.50 -1.40
CA GLU A 44 -9.70 -15.90 -0.35
C GLU A 44 -8.92 -15.64 0.94
N ILE A 45 -8.06 -16.59 1.34
CA ILE A 45 -7.16 -16.40 2.49
C ILE A 45 -6.26 -15.18 2.26
N ARG A 46 -5.62 -15.08 1.09
CA ARG A 46 -4.78 -13.92 0.74
C ARG A 46 -5.57 -12.61 0.71
N ARG A 47 -6.80 -12.62 0.21
CA ARG A 47 -7.69 -11.44 0.21
C ARG A 47 -7.96 -10.97 1.63
N ASN A 48 -8.25 -11.87 2.55
CA ASN A 48 -8.48 -11.58 3.96
C ASN A 48 -7.21 -11.02 4.64
N ILE A 49 -6.05 -11.57 4.31
CA ILE A 49 -4.75 -11.06 4.79
C ILE A 49 -4.54 -9.60 4.35
N ILE A 50 -4.73 -9.30 3.08
CA ILE A 50 -4.58 -7.94 2.52
C ILE A 50 -5.57 -6.98 3.17
N SER A 51 -6.83 -7.36 3.27
CA SER A 51 -7.88 -6.54 3.89
C SER A 51 -7.56 -6.19 5.33
N ARG A 52 -7.15 -7.18 6.13
CA ARG A 52 -6.74 -7.00 7.53
C ARG A 52 -5.52 -6.08 7.62
N PHE A 53 -4.53 -6.31 6.79
CA PHE A 53 -3.31 -5.48 6.76
C PHE A 53 -3.64 -4.00 6.51
N TYR A 54 -4.47 -3.68 5.52
CA TYR A 54 -4.90 -2.30 5.28
C TYR A 54 -5.67 -1.70 6.45
N HIS A 55 -6.53 -2.49 7.08
CA HIS A 55 -7.28 -2.03 8.25
C HIS A 55 -6.33 -1.62 9.39
N GLU A 56 -5.38 -2.47 9.73
CA GLU A 56 -4.39 -2.22 10.77
C GLU A 56 -3.47 -1.05 10.40
N TRP A 57 -3.04 -0.99 9.13
CA TRP A 57 -2.24 0.13 8.63
C TRP A 57 -2.98 1.47 8.78
N LYS A 58 -4.26 1.53 8.49
CA LYS A 58 -5.09 2.74 8.66
C LYS A 58 -5.20 3.16 10.11
N VAL A 59 -5.32 2.22 11.04
CA VAL A 59 -5.34 2.51 12.48
C VAL A 59 -4.01 3.14 12.94
N GLN A 60 -2.90 2.62 12.44
CA GLN A 60 -1.56 3.13 12.75
C GLN A 60 -1.21 4.43 12.00
N ASN A 61 -1.91 4.73 10.92
CA ASN A 61 -1.71 5.89 10.06
C ASN A 61 -3.02 6.69 9.90
N PRO A 62 -3.45 7.46 10.92
CA PRO A 62 -4.73 8.16 10.91
C PRO A 62 -4.92 9.11 9.73
N THR A 63 -3.83 9.71 9.21
CA THR A 63 -3.88 10.57 8.01
C THR A 63 -4.13 9.79 6.72
N GLN A 64 -3.97 8.47 6.76
CA GLN A 64 -4.17 7.54 5.63
C GLN A 64 -3.43 7.94 4.36
N ARG A 65 -2.21 8.47 4.49
CA ARG A 65 -1.37 8.92 3.38
C ARG A 65 0.11 8.78 3.69
N ARG A 66 0.93 8.67 2.63
CA ARG A 66 2.40 8.70 2.70
C ARG A 66 2.95 9.66 1.65
N PHE A 67 4.02 10.36 2.01
CA PHE A 67 4.75 11.21 1.07
C PHE A 67 5.60 10.33 0.15
N ASN A 68 5.44 10.52 -1.15
CA ASN A 68 6.24 9.83 -2.17
C ASN A 68 7.38 10.71 -2.65
N LEU A 69 8.60 10.19 -2.59
CA LEU A 69 9.81 10.93 -2.92
C LEU A 69 9.94 11.26 -4.42
N SER A 70 9.41 10.41 -5.29
CA SER A 70 9.46 10.62 -6.75
C SER A 70 8.42 11.61 -7.24
N LEU A 71 7.21 11.57 -6.70
CA LEU A 71 6.14 12.50 -7.04
C LEU A 71 6.26 13.83 -6.30
N LYS A 72 6.99 13.87 -5.17
CA LYS A 72 7.04 14.97 -4.21
C LYS A 72 5.66 15.40 -3.71
N GLU A 73 4.78 14.43 -3.54
CA GLU A 73 3.38 14.60 -3.12
C GLU A 73 2.93 13.45 -2.23
N TYR A 74 1.83 13.65 -1.51
CA TYR A 74 1.20 12.58 -0.74
C TYR A 74 0.37 11.66 -1.62
N ILE A 75 0.50 10.36 -1.38
CA ILE A 75 -0.38 9.33 -1.92
C ILE A 75 -1.34 8.90 -0.81
N ASN A 76 -2.63 8.97 -1.08
CA ASN A 76 -3.69 8.66 -0.13
C ASN A 76 -4.18 7.22 -0.31
N ILE A 77 -4.51 6.58 0.80
CA ILE A 77 -5.20 5.29 0.83
C ILE A 77 -6.69 5.56 1.03
N ARG A 78 -7.51 5.05 0.12
CA ARG A 78 -8.96 5.17 0.13
C ARG A 78 -9.61 3.80 0.02
N PHE A 79 -10.92 3.73 0.12
CA PHE A 79 -11.65 2.47 -0.03
C PHE A 79 -11.31 1.74 -1.34
N VAL A 80 -11.24 2.47 -2.46
CA VAL A 80 -10.85 1.91 -3.76
C VAL A 80 -9.44 1.29 -3.74
N SER A 81 -8.52 1.84 -2.96
CA SER A 81 -7.17 1.28 -2.80
C SER A 81 -7.22 -0.15 -2.25
N ILE A 82 -8.06 -0.34 -1.26
CA ILE A 82 -8.22 -1.64 -0.57
C ILE A 82 -8.93 -2.63 -1.50
N THR A 83 -10.07 -2.24 -2.08
CA THR A 83 -10.88 -3.13 -2.91
C THR A 83 -10.14 -3.59 -4.16
N GLU A 84 -9.48 -2.68 -4.87
CA GLU A 84 -8.73 -3.00 -6.08
C GLU A 84 -7.48 -3.85 -5.77
N THR A 85 -6.75 -3.49 -4.72
CA THR A 85 -5.58 -4.29 -4.32
C THR A 85 -6.00 -5.68 -3.82
N CYS A 86 -7.05 -5.79 -3.01
CA CYS A 86 -7.59 -7.10 -2.59
C CYS A 86 -7.99 -7.97 -3.78
N THR A 87 -8.64 -7.37 -4.79
CA THR A 87 -9.10 -8.10 -5.99
C THR A 87 -7.95 -8.62 -6.84
N HIS A 88 -6.91 -7.82 -7.01
CA HIS A 88 -5.81 -8.14 -7.92
C HIS A 88 -4.62 -8.81 -7.25
N ALA A 89 -4.15 -8.29 -6.12
CA ALA A 89 -2.97 -8.82 -5.43
C ALA A 89 -3.20 -10.20 -4.81
N SER A 90 -4.42 -10.50 -4.35
CA SER A 90 -4.75 -11.81 -3.77
C SER A 90 -4.59 -12.98 -4.73
N ARG A 91 -4.57 -12.71 -6.04
CA ARG A 91 -4.39 -13.74 -7.08
C ARG A 91 -2.96 -14.27 -7.17
N SER A 92 -2.00 -13.62 -6.51
CA SER A 92 -0.59 -13.99 -6.53
C SER A 92 0.00 -13.95 -5.13
N TYR A 93 0.77 -14.97 -4.78
CA TYR A 93 1.55 -15.01 -3.55
C TYR A 93 2.50 -13.81 -3.43
N TYR A 94 3.28 -13.52 -4.49
CA TYR A 94 4.23 -12.41 -4.47
C TYR A 94 3.57 -11.03 -4.43
N SER A 95 2.42 -10.87 -5.09
CA SER A 95 1.66 -9.62 -4.99
C SER A 95 1.11 -9.41 -3.57
N THR A 96 0.68 -10.48 -2.90
CA THR A 96 0.26 -10.41 -1.50
C THR A 96 1.42 -10.00 -0.59
N LEU A 97 2.60 -10.60 -0.77
CA LEU A 97 3.81 -10.21 -0.04
C LEU A 97 4.18 -8.74 -0.28
N ALA A 98 4.04 -8.26 -1.51
CA ALA A 98 4.33 -6.86 -1.86
C ALA A 98 3.44 -5.90 -1.08
N VAL A 99 2.15 -6.19 -0.93
CA VAL A 99 1.22 -5.34 -0.17
C VAL A 99 1.67 -5.15 1.28
N LEU A 100 2.29 -6.16 1.89
CA LEU A 100 2.81 -6.07 3.25
C LEU A 100 4.00 -5.09 3.39
N GLN A 101 4.58 -4.65 2.26
CA GLN A 101 5.62 -3.62 2.21
C GLN A 101 5.05 -2.25 1.78
N LEU A 102 3.78 -1.98 2.05
CA LEU A 102 3.04 -0.81 1.60
C LEU A 102 3.77 0.51 1.86
N ASP A 103 4.31 0.72 3.06
CA ASP A 103 5.01 1.97 3.42
C ASP A 103 6.23 2.20 2.54
N ALA A 104 7.05 1.18 2.32
CA ALA A 104 8.24 1.27 1.46
C ALA A 104 7.84 1.57 0.00
N ILE A 105 6.80 0.92 -0.50
CA ILE A 105 6.30 1.13 -1.86
C ILE A 105 5.73 2.53 -2.02
N LEU A 106 4.86 2.98 -1.12
CA LEU A 106 4.27 4.33 -1.16
C LEU A 106 5.34 5.41 -1.13
N THR A 107 6.38 5.24 -0.30
CA THR A 107 7.44 6.23 -0.13
C THR A 107 8.42 6.25 -1.32
N ASN A 108 8.85 5.09 -1.80
CA ASN A 108 10.01 4.97 -2.66
C ASN A 108 9.71 4.61 -4.12
N ALA A 109 8.48 4.19 -4.45
CA ALA A 109 8.13 3.86 -5.83
C ALA A 109 8.38 5.06 -6.75
N LYS A 110 8.99 4.78 -7.91
CA LYS A 110 9.34 5.78 -8.91
C LYS A 110 8.33 5.79 -10.04
N ARG A 111 7.97 6.98 -10.52
CA ARG A 111 7.10 7.13 -11.68
C ARG A 111 7.79 6.56 -12.92
N VAL A 112 7.06 5.72 -13.66
CA VAL A 112 7.50 5.12 -14.91
C VAL A 112 6.75 5.72 -16.09
N SER A 113 5.41 5.80 -15.98
CA SER A 113 4.56 6.29 -17.07
C SER A 113 3.24 6.86 -16.52
N THR A 114 2.47 7.43 -17.42
CA THR A 114 1.09 7.86 -17.15
C THR A 114 0.20 7.32 -18.25
N VAL A 115 -0.93 6.72 -17.88
CA VAL A 115 -1.88 6.15 -18.81
C VAL A 115 -3.26 6.78 -18.64
N ARG A 116 -4.06 6.72 -19.71
CA ARG A 116 -5.46 7.18 -19.66
C ARG A 116 -6.31 6.21 -18.86
N THR A 117 -7.34 6.73 -18.24
CA THR A 117 -8.31 5.94 -17.48
C THR A 117 -9.27 5.20 -18.41
N LYS A 118 -9.75 4.06 -17.93
CA LYS A 118 -10.82 3.30 -18.59
C LYS A 118 -12.18 3.87 -18.18
N LYS A 119 -13.07 4.11 -19.17
CA LYS A 119 -14.37 4.77 -18.93
C LYS A 119 -15.37 3.91 -18.13
N ASN A 120 -15.27 2.58 -18.19
CA ASN A 120 -16.32 1.64 -17.76
C ASN A 120 -15.99 0.87 -16.47
N ASN A 121 -15.11 1.39 -15.60
CA ASN A 121 -14.77 0.75 -14.33
C ASN A 121 -14.52 1.78 -13.23
N ASN A 122 -14.00 1.35 -12.09
CA ASN A 122 -13.66 2.21 -10.95
C ASN A 122 -12.67 3.34 -11.27
N GLN A 123 -12.06 3.34 -12.47
CA GLN A 123 -11.16 4.40 -12.92
C GLN A 123 -11.89 5.65 -13.42
N LYS A 124 -13.21 5.62 -13.64
CA LYS A 124 -14.01 6.77 -14.15
C LYS A 124 -13.86 8.05 -13.31
N PHE A 125 -13.55 7.93 -12.02
CA PHE A 125 -13.35 9.06 -11.11
C PHE A 125 -11.97 9.70 -11.23
N PHE A 126 -11.06 9.07 -11.94
CA PHE A 126 -9.70 9.55 -12.14
C PHE A 126 -9.54 10.21 -13.51
N GLU A 127 -8.73 11.24 -13.56
CA GLU A 127 -8.31 11.93 -14.78
C GLU A 127 -7.28 11.10 -15.54
N LYS A 128 -6.34 10.53 -14.79
CA LYS A 128 -5.23 9.71 -15.29
C LYS A 128 -4.77 8.73 -14.24
N ILE A 129 -4.04 7.72 -14.67
CA ILE A 129 -3.37 6.75 -13.80
C ILE A 129 -1.86 6.91 -13.99
N ILE A 130 -1.16 7.14 -12.90
CA ILE A 130 0.30 7.13 -12.85
C ILE A 130 0.75 5.70 -12.55
N VAL A 131 1.63 5.16 -13.37
CA VAL A 131 2.27 3.87 -13.17
C VAL A 131 3.60 4.09 -12.47
N MET A 132 3.79 3.43 -11.35
CA MET A 132 4.98 3.51 -10.53
C MET A 132 5.58 2.13 -10.30
N GLN A 133 6.88 2.06 -10.09
CA GLN A 133 7.60 0.82 -9.83
C GLN A 133 8.52 0.96 -8.62
N TYR A 134 8.66 -0.14 -7.91
CA TYR A 134 9.58 -0.29 -6.77
C TYR A 134 10.20 -1.68 -6.81
N ASP A 135 11.52 -1.74 -6.60
CA ASP A 135 12.22 -3.03 -6.45
C ASP A 135 12.15 -3.48 -5.01
N CYS A 136 11.27 -4.44 -4.75
CA CYS A 136 11.03 -5.02 -3.43
C CYS A 136 12.01 -6.14 -3.15
N VAL A 137 12.79 -6.02 -2.08
CA VAL A 137 13.71 -7.07 -1.64
C VAL A 137 12.94 -8.39 -1.44
N GLY A 138 13.42 -9.46 -2.06
CA GLY A 138 12.84 -10.81 -1.98
C GLY A 138 11.59 -11.04 -2.83
N ILE A 139 11.13 -10.04 -3.58
CA ILE A 139 9.93 -10.14 -4.42
C ILE A 139 10.24 -9.78 -5.88
N GLY A 140 11.12 -8.80 -6.10
CA GLY A 140 11.42 -8.22 -7.41
C GLY A 140 10.58 -6.96 -7.68
N ILE A 141 10.38 -6.66 -8.96
CA ILE A 141 9.68 -5.44 -9.37
C ILE A 141 8.20 -5.48 -9.00
N VAL A 142 7.78 -4.47 -8.27
CA VAL A 142 6.38 -4.25 -7.88
C VAL A 142 5.85 -3.06 -8.66
N LYS A 143 4.69 -3.22 -9.26
CA LYS A 143 3.93 -2.15 -9.90
C LYS A 143 2.89 -1.61 -8.93
N MET A 144 2.94 -0.30 -8.71
CA MET A 144 1.87 0.45 -8.05
C MET A 144 1.21 1.39 -9.07
N THR A 145 -0.10 1.41 -9.10
CA THR A 145 -0.86 2.39 -9.88
C THR A 145 -1.47 3.42 -8.94
N VAL A 146 -1.41 4.68 -9.34
CA VAL A 146 -1.92 5.82 -8.57
C VAL A 146 -2.90 6.60 -9.45
N GLY A 147 -4.15 6.67 -9.02
CA GLY A 147 -5.16 7.48 -9.69
C GLY A 147 -5.07 8.95 -9.26
N VAL A 148 -5.14 9.85 -10.23
CA VAL A 148 -5.28 11.29 -9.99
C VAL A 148 -6.76 11.66 -10.13
N ARG A 149 -7.39 12.08 -9.03
CA ARG A 149 -8.83 12.42 -9.04
C ARG A 149 -9.11 13.66 -9.90
N ARG A 150 -10.18 13.62 -10.71
CA ARG A 150 -10.60 14.73 -11.55
C ARG A 150 -10.94 16.00 -10.77
N ARG A 151 -11.56 15.82 -9.59
CA ARG A 151 -12.16 16.92 -8.84
C ARG A 151 -11.16 17.79 -8.09
N ASN A 152 -10.14 17.18 -7.50
CA ASN A 152 -9.20 17.85 -6.58
C ASN A 152 -7.73 17.47 -6.82
N HIS A 153 -7.44 16.72 -7.88
CA HIS A 153 -6.11 16.20 -8.23
C HIS A 153 -5.45 15.35 -7.13
N GLU A 154 -6.23 14.86 -6.17
CA GLU A 154 -5.76 13.95 -5.12
C GLU A 154 -5.14 12.70 -5.75
N LYS A 155 -3.95 12.33 -5.29
CA LYS A 155 -3.28 11.08 -5.66
C LYS A 155 -3.77 9.98 -4.73
N VAL A 156 -4.37 8.95 -5.30
CA VAL A 156 -4.92 7.80 -4.58
C VAL A 156 -4.26 6.54 -5.07
N GLN A 157 -3.65 5.77 -4.16
CA GLN A 157 -3.15 4.45 -4.51
C GLN A 157 -4.33 3.60 -5.04
N TYR A 158 -4.18 3.06 -6.24
CA TYR A 158 -5.24 2.30 -6.89
C TYR A 158 -5.03 0.80 -6.71
N CYS A 159 -3.90 0.27 -7.18
CA CYS A 159 -3.59 -1.15 -7.09
C CYS A 159 -2.09 -1.39 -6.92
N ILE A 160 -1.71 -2.45 -6.21
CA ILE A 160 -0.34 -2.94 -6.07
C ILE A 160 -0.30 -4.39 -6.52
N THR A 161 0.63 -4.73 -7.40
CA THR A 161 0.87 -6.09 -7.86
C THR A 161 2.35 -6.33 -8.13
N ALA A 162 2.86 -7.52 -7.81
CA ALA A 162 4.19 -7.94 -8.25
C ALA A 162 4.16 -8.23 -9.75
N MET A 163 5.19 -7.78 -10.46
CA MET A 163 5.38 -8.13 -11.86
C MET A 163 5.96 -9.54 -11.94
N LYS A 164 5.38 -10.38 -12.79
CA LYS A 164 6.01 -11.67 -13.11
C LYS A 164 7.33 -11.40 -13.83
N ILE A 165 8.39 -11.94 -13.29
CA ILE A 165 9.68 -12.04 -13.97
C ILE A 165 9.59 -13.19 -14.95
#